data_ea3fcdd0b9089790c717aaaf2d69d4a5
#
_entry.id   ea3fcdd0b9089790c717aaaf2d69d4a5
#
_cell.length_a   1.000
_cell.length_b   1.000
_cell.length_c   1.000
_cell.angle_alpha   90.00
_cell.angle_beta   90.00
_cell.angle_gamma   90.00
#
_symmetry.space_group_name_H-M   'P 1'
#
loop_
_entity.id
_entity.type
_entity.pdbx_description
1 polymer ?
#
loop_
_entity_poly.entity_id
_entity_poly.type
_entity_poly.pdbx_seq_one_letter_code
_entity_poly.pdbx_strand_id
1 'polypeptide(L)'
;EKEPDTSSTGDKEVKVIVTDENGNELVRVPATVRVVDSIPQYVVANKANKQPEAKQSITPGEYPDGTEFTYETPVDTTTSGEKDVVVVAKIGEDTIVKVPAKVVVVDPEVQYVFENPQNTQPDPSESINPDQYPDGTKFTYKDGDVDTTTPGDKKVTVVAKDGEDKLVEVPTVVKVLPVVKPTGVTVLKDSTDLETMVKAKAQEVVDALPK
;
A
#
# COMPACT_ATOMS: atom_id res chain seq x y z
N GLU A 1 7.09 13.85 41.17
CA GLU A 1 5.68 13.73 40.77
C GLU A 1 5.56 12.66 39.67
N LYS A 2 4.39 12.07 39.49
CA LYS A 2 4.19 10.96 38.55
C LYS A 2 4.47 11.43 37.11
N GLU A 3 5.27 10.66 36.37
CA GLU A 3 5.49 10.90 34.93
C GLU A 3 4.15 10.89 34.17
N PRO A 4 3.99 11.68 33.12
CA PRO A 4 2.79 11.66 32.31
C PRO A 4 2.62 10.27 31.65
N ASP A 5 1.37 9.83 31.54
CA ASP A 5 1.05 8.61 30.81
C ASP A 5 1.19 8.84 29.30
N THR A 6 2.18 8.19 28.69
CA THR A 6 2.47 8.26 27.25
C THR A 6 1.95 7.07 26.47
N SER A 7 1.15 6.17 27.10
CA SER A 7 0.56 4.99 26.44
C SER A 7 -0.61 5.30 25.52
N SER A 8 -1.16 6.51 25.61
CA SER A 8 -2.25 7.00 24.75
C SER A 8 -1.96 8.42 24.28
N THR A 9 -2.37 8.74 23.05
CA THR A 9 -2.23 10.08 22.44
C THR A 9 -3.07 11.14 23.17
N GLY A 10 -2.81 12.41 22.85
CA GLY A 10 -3.54 13.58 23.35
C GLY A 10 -2.84 14.33 24.46
N ASP A 11 -3.50 15.37 24.97
CA ASP A 11 -2.95 16.27 25.97
C ASP A 11 -2.98 15.68 27.37
N LYS A 12 -1.83 15.71 28.05
CA LYS A 12 -1.64 15.27 29.43
C LYS A 12 -1.28 16.49 30.29
N GLU A 13 -2.12 16.82 31.25
CA GLU A 13 -1.81 17.87 32.20
C GLU A 13 -0.75 17.40 33.19
N VAL A 14 0.29 18.19 33.35
CA VAL A 14 1.40 17.92 34.26
C VAL A 14 1.70 19.18 35.09
N LYS A 15 2.51 19.01 36.13
CA LYS A 15 3.06 20.10 36.93
C LYS A 15 4.57 20.05 36.90
N VAL A 16 5.18 21.08 36.36
CA VAL A 16 6.62 21.26 36.42
C VAL A 16 6.97 21.84 37.80
N ILE A 17 7.82 21.11 38.53
CA ILE A 17 8.33 21.56 39.84
C ILE A 17 9.66 22.24 39.58
N VAL A 18 9.77 23.50 40.02
CA VAL A 18 11.01 24.24 40.00
C VAL A 18 11.63 24.14 41.39
N THR A 19 12.88 23.68 41.47
CA THR A 19 13.60 23.55 42.73
C THR A 19 14.85 24.43 42.75
N ASP A 20 15.32 24.80 43.97
CA ASP A 20 16.61 25.41 44.17
C ASP A 20 17.75 24.38 44.03
N GLU A 21 19.00 24.83 44.16
CA GLU A 21 20.21 23.98 44.11
C GLU A 21 20.30 22.96 45.23
N ASN A 22 19.50 23.10 46.30
CA ASN A 22 19.43 22.18 47.45
C ASN A 22 18.27 21.19 47.30
N GLY A 23 17.47 21.28 46.20
CA GLY A 23 16.31 20.43 45.92
C GLY A 23 15.02 20.89 46.60
N ASN A 24 14.99 22.07 47.25
CA ASN A 24 13.75 22.60 47.82
C ASN A 24 12.82 23.14 46.73
N GLU A 25 11.56 22.79 46.82
CA GLU A 25 10.52 23.27 45.87
C GLU A 25 10.31 24.78 46.00
N LEU A 26 10.48 25.50 44.90
CA LEU A 26 10.23 26.93 44.80
C LEU A 26 8.82 27.26 44.28
N VAL A 27 8.41 26.55 43.22
CA VAL A 27 7.11 26.76 42.59
C VAL A 27 6.66 25.55 41.74
N ARG A 28 5.36 25.39 41.58
CA ARG A 28 4.75 24.42 40.67
C ARG A 28 4.04 25.16 39.54
N VAL A 29 4.43 24.88 38.32
CA VAL A 29 3.86 25.51 37.12
C VAL A 29 3.01 24.45 36.38
N PRO A 30 1.72 24.70 36.13
CA PRO A 30 0.92 23.85 35.26
C PRO A 30 1.51 23.85 33.85
N ALA A 31 1.58 22.68 33.23
CA ALA A 31 2.03 22.51 31.85
C ALA A 31 1.25 21.40 31.17
N THR A 32 1.26 21.38 29.86
CA THR A 32 0.64 20.32 29.05
C THR A 32 1.74 19.60 28.26
N VAL A 33 1.75 18.27 28.34
CA VAL A 33 2.53 17.40 27.46
C VAL A 33 1.59 16.80 26.43
N ARG A 34 1.83 17.08 25.15
CA ARG A 34 1.06 16.51 24.06
C ARG A 34 1.75 15.21 23.59
N VAL A 35 1.03 14.10 23.70
CA VAL A 35 1.47 12.78 23.23
C VAL A 35 0.92 12.58 21.82
N VAL A 36 1.82 12.35 20.85
CA VAL A 36 1.51 12.15 19.42
C VAL A 36 1.91 10.77 18.98
N ASP A 37 1.31 10.26 17.88
CA ASP A 37 1.60 8.95 17.32
C ASP A 37 1.71 9.04 15.79
N SER A 38 2.20 7.95 15.20
CA SER A 38 2.28 7.74 13.75
C SER A 38 1.20 6.78 13.27
N ILE A 39 0.86 6.89 11.98
CA ILE A 39 0.02 5.94 11.27
C ILE A 39 0.81 5.39 10.08
N PRO A 40 0.71 4.09 9.76
CA PRO A 40 1.33 3.54 8.56
C PRO A 40 0.76 4.20 7.31
N GLN A 41 1.64 4.71 6.43
CA GLN A 41 1.24 5.25 5.13
C GLN A 41 1.51 4.23 4.03
N TYR A 42 0.50 3.95 3.20
CA TYR A 42 0.62 3.05 2.06
C TYR A 42 0.81 3.85 0.77
N VAL A 43 1.82 3.49 -0.02
CA VAL A 43 2.14 4.15 -1.30
C VAL A 43 2.48 3.12 -2.37
N VAL A 44 2.16 3.43 -3.62
CA VAL A 44 2.51 2.55 -4.75
C VAL A 44 3.97 2.77 -5.13
N ALA A 45 4.70 1.67 -5.35
CA ALA A 45 6.07 1.71 -5.83
C ALA A 45 6.18 2.50 -7.15
N ASN A 46 7.18 3.38 -7.23
CA ASN A 46 7.41 4.14 -8.45
C ASN A 46 8.89 4.33 -8.75
N LYS A 47 9.28 4.11 -9.99
CA LYS A 47 10.68 4.19 -10.45
C LYS A 47 11.27 5.60 -10.39
N ALA A 48 10.42 6.63 -10.30
CA ALA A 48 10.86 8.03 -10.21
C ALA A 48 11.17 8.44 -8.76
N ASN A 49 11.01 7.55 -7.80
CA ASN A 49 11.18 7.81 -6.36
C ASN A 49 10.41 9.05 -5.88
N LYS A 50 9.16 9.21 -6.35
CA LYS A 50 8.31 10.32 -5.94
C LYS A 50 8.04 10.20 -4.44
N GLN A 51 8.41 11.24 -3.70
CA GLN A 51 8.28 11.23 -2.25
C GLN A 51 6.82 11.35 -1.82
N PRO A 52 6.40 10.51 -0.85
CA PRO A 52 5.08 10.64 -0.23
C PRO A 52 5.02 11.88 0.69
N GLU A 53 3.81 12.30 1.03
CA GLU A 53 3.61 13.43 1.95
C GLU A 53 3.80 12.97 3.40
N ALA A 54 4.80 13.50 4.10
CA ALA A 54 5.12 13.10 5.47
C ALA A 54 3.95 13.29 6.45
N LYS A 55 3.07 14.28 6.18
CA LYS A 55 1.87 14.54 6.99
C LYS A 55 0.90 13.35 7.03
N GLN A 56 0.92 12.48 6.02
CA GLN A 56 0.05 11.30 5.96
C GLN A 56 0.57 10.12 6.79
N SER A 57 1.78 10.23 7.35
CA SER A 57 2.36 9.22 8.25
C SER A 57 2.16 9.53 9.73
N ILE A 58 1.36 10.53 10.07
CA ILE A 58 1.08 10.96 11.43
C ILE A 58 -0.41 11.18 11.65
N THR A 59 -0.85 11.12 12.91
CA THR A 59 -2.26 11.35 13.26
C THR A 59 -2.65 12.81 13.04
N PRO A 60 -3.69 13.10 12.24
CA PRO A 60 -4.16 14.45 11.99
C PRO A 60 -4.67 15.14 13.27
N GLY A 61 -4.44 16.47 13.36
CA GLY A 61 -5.02 17.30 14.42
C GLY A 61 -4.26 17.29 15.76
N GLU A 62 -3.23 16.49 15.91
CA GLU A 62 -2.44 16.41 17.15
C GLU A 62 -1.31 17.44 17.24
N TYR A 63 -1.19 18.33 16.28
CA TYR A 63 -0.11 19.30 16.18
C TYR A 63 -0.65 20.73 16.16
N PRO A 64 0.12 21.72 16.64
CA PRO A 64 -0.26 23.12 16.56
C PRO A 64 -0.45 23.59 15.11
N ASP A 65 -1.29 24.62 14.94
CA ASP A 65 -1.47 25.26 13.64
C ASP A 65 -0.16 25.80 13.08
N GLY A 66 0.03 25.63 11.76
CA GLY A 66 1.26 26.06 11.09
C GLY A 66 2.42 25.07 11.19
N THR A 67 2.19 23.87 11.74
CA THR A 67 3.22 22.81 11.75
C THR A 67 3.46 22.28 10.34
N GLU A 68 4.71 22.28 9.92
CA GLU A 68 5.22 21.65 8.69
C GLU A 68 5.81 20.28 8.97
N PHE A 69 5.59 19.34 8.03
CA PHE A 69 6.03 17.95 8.17
C PHE A 69 6.91 17.56 7.01
N THR A 70 8.08 16.98 7.32
CA THR A 70 9.02 16.45 6.33
C THR A 70 9.58 15.12 6.80
N TYR A 71 10.00 14.27 5.89
CA TYR A 71 10.84 13.12 6.27
C TYR A 71 12.26 13.60 6.54
N GLU A 72 12.89 13.04 7.57
CA GLU A 72 14.29 13.34 7.93
C GLU A 72 15.25 12.93 6.80
N THR A 73 14.94 11.81 6.16
CA THR A 73 15.63 11.31 4.96
C THR A 73 14.60 10.95 3.89
N PRO A 74 14.94 11.09 2.60
CA PRO A 74 14.05 10.66 1.52
C PRO A 74 13.65 9.19 1.67
N VAL A 75 12.37 8.90 1.44
CA VAL A 75 11.82 7.53 1.46
C VAL A 75 12.18 6.82 0.16
N ASP A 76 12.71 5.60 0.23
CA ASP A 76 12.84 4.77 -0.98
C ASP A 76 11.48 4.20 -1.38
N THR A 77 10.87 4.79 -2.41
CA THR A 77 9.61 4.32 -3.02
C THR A 77 9.84 3.51 -4.29
N THR A 78 11.10 3.20 -4.65
CA THR A 78 11.43 2.43 -5.86
C THR A 78 11.33 0.92 -5.65
N THR A 79 11.43 0.47 -4.41
CA THR A 79 11.35 -0.94 -4.00
C THR A 79 10.23 -1.14 -2.99
N SER A 80 9.44 -2.20 -3.18
CA SER A 80 8.35 -2.55 -2.26
C SER A 80 8.84 -2.99 -0.88
N GLY A 81 7.93 -2.99 0.08
CA GLY A 81 8.15 -3.37 1.47
C GLY A 81 8.04 -2.23 2.47
N GLU A 82 8.13 -2.55 3.74
CA GLU A 82 8.11 -1.58 4.82
C GLU A 82 9.39 -0.75 4.87
N LYS A 83 9.24 0.56 5.06
CA LYS A 83 10.33 1.52 5.24
C LYS A 83 10.14 2.22 6.58
N ASP A 84 11.09 2.02 7.48
CA ASP A 84 11.15 2.80 8.72
C ASP A 84 11.63 4.21 8.38
N VAL A 85 10.87 5.20 8.78
CA VAL A 85 11.11 6.62 8.49
C VAL A 85 10.98 7.46 9.75
N VAL A 86 11.48 8.68 9.71
CA VAL A 86 11.26 9.67 10.78
C VAL A 86 10.59 10.89 10.17
N VAL A 87 9.42 11.22 10.67
CA VAL A 87 8.74 12.47 10.36
C VAL A 87 9.23 13.56 11.32
N VAL A 88 9.70 14.67 10.76
CA VAL A 88 10.12 15.84 11.50
C VAL A 88 9.00 16.88 11.44
N ALA A 89 8.44 17.22 12.58
CA ALA A 89 7.43 18.29 12.73
C ALA A 89 8.12 19.59 13.17
N LYS A 90 7.88 20.68 12.45
CA LYS A 90 8.48 21.99 12.69
C LYS A 90 7.46 23.13 12.68
N ILE A 91 7.74 24.18 13.44
CA ILE A 91 7.12 25.50 13.27
C ILE A 91 8.24 26.50 12.99
N GLY A 92 8.25 27.08 11.79
CA GLY A 92 9.37 27.89 11.32
C GLY A 92 10.69 27.12 11.36
N GLU A 93 11.69 27.63 12.08
CA GLU A 93 13.01 26.97 12.23
C GLU A 93 13.04 25.91 13.35
N ASP A 94 12.06 25.93 14.25
CA ASP A 94 12.06 25.10 15.46
C ASP A 94 11.49 23.69 15.21
N THR A 95 12.27 22.68 15.54
CA THR A 95 11.78 21.29 15.56
C THR A 95 10.97 21.06 16.83
N ILE A 96 9.68 20.73 16.66
CA ILE A 96 8.77 20.40 17.77
C ILE A 96 9.02 18.98 18.25
N VAL A 97 9.00 18.01 17.30
CA VAL A 97 9.17 16.59 17.59
C VAL A 97 9.64 15.82 16.35
N LYS A 98 10.31 14.71 16.57
CA LYS A 98 10.64 13.68 15.57
C LYS A 98 9.83 12.43 15.89
N VAL A 99 9.03 11.98 14.96
CA VAL A 99 8.10 10.85 15.12
C VAL A 99 8.57 9.69 14.25
N PRO A 100 9.00 8.57 14.84
CA PRO A 100 9.22 7.33 14.09
C PRO A 100 7.90 6.89 13.45
N ALA A 101 7.95 6.56 12.16
CA ALA A 101 6.79 6.16 11.38
C ALA A 101 7.15 5.08 10.36
N LYS A 102 6.13 4.51 9.71
CA LYS A 102 6.30 3.52 8.66
C LYS A 102 5.66 3.97 7.36
N VAL A 103 6.36 3.76 6.25
CA VAL A 103 5.81 3.83 4.90
C VAL A 103 5.86 2.44 4.30
N VAL A 104 4.70 1.91 3.90
CA VAL A 104 4.58 0.62 3.23
C VAL A 104 4.49 0.87 1.73
N VAL A 105 5.53 0.49 1.00
CA VAL A 105 5.58 0.59 -0.46
C VAL A 105 5.02 -0.70 -1.05
N VAL A 106 3.91 -0.61 -1.79
CA VAL A 106 3.22 -1.75 -2.37
C VAL A 106 3.41 -1.83 -3.88
N ASP A 107 3.57 -3.04 -4.41
CA ASP A 107 3.68 -3.27 -5.85
C ASP A 107 2.32 -3.68 -6.43
N PRO A 108 1.96 -3.17 -7.62
CA PRO A 108 0.86 -3.73 -8.40
C PRO A 108 1.26 -5.08 -9.00
N GLU A 109 0.35 -6.04 -9.01
CA GLU A 109 0.51 -7.31 -9.70
C GLU A 109 -0.39 -7.37 -10.94
N VAL A 110 0.09 -8.02 -12.00
CA VAL A 110 -0.70 -8.25 -13.20
C VAL A 110 -1.48 -9.54 -13.03
N GLN A 111 -2.81 -9.45 -12.99
CA GLN A 111 -3.66 -10.62 -12.93
C GLN A 111 -3.97 -11.14 -14.34
N TYR A 112 -3.91 -12.47 -14.53
CA TYR A 112 -4.25 -13.13 -15.79
C TYR A 112 -5.53 -13.92 -15.63
N VAL A 113 -6.51 -13.66 -16.48
CA VAL A 113 -7.81 -14.39 -16.54
C VAL A 113 -8.13 -14.78 -17.98
N PHE A 114 -8.91 -15.82 -18.17
CA PHE A 114 -9.42 -16.14 -19.50
C PHE A 114 -10.70 -15.36 -19.81
N GLU A 115 -10.93 -15.06 -21.11
CA GLU A 115 -12.20 -14.48 -21.54
C GLU A 115 -13.39 -15.33 -21.07
N ASN A 116 -14.41 -14.64 -20.58
CA ASN A 116 -15.59 -15.30 -20.02
C ASN A 116 -16.86 -14.58 -20.48
N PRO A 117 -17.70 -15.22 -21.30
CA PRO A 117 -18.93 -14.61 -21.79
C PRO A 117 -19.93 -14.22 -20.69
N GLN A 118 -19.84 -14.83 -19.51
CA GLN A 118 -20.66 -14.50 -18.35
C GLN A 118 -20.12 -13.29 -17.55
N ASN A 119 -18.99 -12.73 -17.95
CA ASN A 119 -18.31 -11.63 -17.24
C ASN A 119 -18.08 -11.91 -15.76
N THR A 120 -17.67 -13.16 -15.42
CA THR A 120 -17.31 -13.49 -14.05
C THR A 120 -16.15 -12.61 -13.59
N GLN A 121 -16.36 -11.93 -12.46
CA GLN A 121 -15.40 -10.93 -11.99
C GLN A 121 -14.16 -11.60 -11.39
N PRO A 122 -12.95 -11.13 -11.74
CA PRO A 122 -11.72 -11.57 -11.10
C PRO A 122 -11.64 -11.04 -9.67
N ASP A 123 -10.94 -11.75 -8.80
CA ASP A 123 -10.73 -11.31 -7.43
C ASP A 123 -9.70 -10.15 -7.40
N PRO A 124 -10.07 -8.95 -6.90
CA PRO A 124 -9.13 -7.82 -6.82
C PRO A 124 -7.87 -8.11 -6.00
N SER A 125 -7.93 -9.03 -5.03
CA SER A 125 -6.77 -9.40 -4.22
C SER A 125 -5.65 -10.09 -5.00
N GLU A 126 -5.96 -10.70 -6.16
CA GLU A 126 -4.98 -11.31 -7.06
C GLU A 126 -4.26 -10.29 -7.98
N SER A 127 -4.66 -9.02 -7.93
CA SER A 127 -4.01 -7.92 -8.67
C SER A 127 -3.02 -7.12 -7.81
N ILE A 128 -2.76 -7.58 -6.61
CA ILE A 128 -1.83 -6.99 -5.61
C ILE A 128 -1.24 -8.11 -4.76
N ASN A 129 -0.28 -7.77 -3.89
CA ASN A 129 0.21 -8.70 -2.86
C ASN A 129 -0.52 -8.45 -1.53
N PRO A 130 -1.52 -9.29 -1.12
CA PRO A 130 -2.30 -9.08 0.09
C PRO A 130 -1.47 -9.08 1.38
N ASP A 131 -0.33 -9.78 1.41
CA ASP A 131 0.54 -9.90 2.58
C ASP A 131 1.21 -8.57 2.98
N GLN A 132 1.13 -7.55 2.12
CA GLN A 132 1.62 -6.20 2.40
C GLN A 132 0.62 -5.33 3.18
N TYR A 133 -0.55 -5.87 3.50
CA TYR A 133 -1.64 -5.14 4.15
C TYR A 133 -2.05 -5.77 5.48
N PRO A 134 -2.70 -5.02 6.39
CA PRO A 134 -3.24 -5.57 7.63
C PRO A 134 -4.22 -6.71 7.39
N ASP A 135 -4.29 -7.64 8.33
CA ASP A 135 -5.29 -8.70 8.33
C ASP A 135 -6.71 -8.12 8.29
N GLY A 136 -7.55 -8.65 7.41
CA GLY A 136 -8.92 -8.18 7.24
C GLY A 136 -9.09 -7.03 6.25
N THR A 137 -8.01 -6.55 5.60
CA THR A 137 -8.10 -5.57 4.52
C THR A 137 -9.00 -6.07 3.39
N LYS A 138 -9.92 -5.21 2.96
CA LYS A 138 -10.82 -5.49 1.84
C LYS A 138 -10.30 -4.85 0.56
N PHE A 139 -10.37 -5.61 -0.53
CA PHE A 139 -9.94 -5.18 -1.86
C PHE A 139 -11.13 -5.12 -2.81
N THR A 140 -11.25 -4.02 -3.56
CA THR A 140 -12.31 -3.82 -4.55
C THR A 140 -11.75 -3.12 -5.78
N TYR A 141 -12.34 -3.34 -6.94
CA TYR A 141 -12.06 -2.49 -8.09
C TYR A 141 -12.78 -1.15 -7.95
N LYS A 142 -12.06 -0.05 -8.17
CA LYS A 142 -12.56 1.32 -7.99
C LYS A 142 -13.75 1.65 -8.89
N ASP A 143 -13.65 1.25 -10.16
CA ASP A 143 -14.60 1.62 -11.20
C ASP A 143 -15.68 0.54 -11.45
N GLY A 144 -15.80 -0.42 -10.52
CA GLY A 144 -16.75 -1.51 -10.61
C GLY A 144 -16.24 -2.70 -11.41
N ASP A 145 -17.15 -3.33 -12.19
CA ASP A 145 -16.87 -4.58 -12.88
C ASP A 145 -15.81 -4.44 -13.97
N VAL A 146 -14.91 -5.44 -14.03
CA VAL A 146 -13.91 -5.57 -15.10
C VAL A 146 -14.54 -6.29 -16.29
N ASP A 147 -14.38 -5.76 -17.51
CA ASP A 147 -14.81 -6.47 -18.71
C ASP A 147 -13.91 -7.68 -19.00
N THR A 148 -14.37 -8.87 -18.64
CA THR A 148 -13.71 -10.14 -18.95
C THR A 148 -14.29 -10.82 -20.19
N THR A 149 -15.26 -10.20 -20.89
CA THR A 149 -15.91 -10.79 -22.06
C THR A 149 -15.08 -10.69 -23.34
N THR A 150 -14.12 -9.77 -23.37
CA THR A 150 -13.24 -9.52 -24.52
C THR A 150 -11.77 -9.60 -24.12
N PRO A 151 -10.91 -10.31 -24.89
CA PRO A 151 -9.47 -10.37 -24.63
C PRO A 151 -8.80 -9.00 -24.67
N GLY A 152 -7.72 -8.86 -23.93
CA GLY A 152 -6.88 -7.66 -23.92
C GLY A 152 -6.57 -7.16 -22.51
N ASP A 153 -5.78 -6.09 -22.46
CA ASP A 153 -5.36 -5.45 -21.21
C ASP A 153 -6.48 -4.53 -20.68
N LYS A 154 -6.97 -4.82 -19.48
CA LYS A 154 -7.96 -3.99 -18.78
C LYS A 154 -7.21 -3.24 -17.67
N LYS A 155 -7.06 -1.93 -17.84
CA LYS A 155 -6.50 -1.06 -16.81
C LYS A 155 -7.52 -0.89 -15.69
N VAL A 156 -7.13 -1.23 -14.48
CA VAL A 156 -7.98 -1.18 -13.29
C VAL A 156 -7.24 -0.50 -12.14
N THR A 157 -7.99 -0.09 -11.13
CA THR A 157 -7.42 0.40 -9.87
C THR A 157 -8.01 -0.43 -8.75
N VAL A 158 -7.17 -1.10 -7.97
CA VAL A 158 -7.59 -1.78 -6.75
C VAL A 158 -7.57 -0.79 -5.60
N VAL A 159 -8.65 -0.74 -4.84
CA VAL A 159 -8.77 0.03 -3.61
C VAL A 159 -8.62 -0.91 -2.42
N ALA A 160 -7.61 -0.68 -1.58
CA ALA A 160 -7.41 -1.39 -0.33
C ALA A 160 -8.01 -0.58 0.83
N LYS A 161 -8.84 -1.21 1.65
CA LYS A 161 -9.47 -0.61 2.84
C LYS A 161 -9.31 -1.49 4.06
N ASP A 162 -9.01 -0.84 5.19
CA ASP A 162 -9.11 -1.42 6.52
C ASP A 162 -10.33 -0.82 7.22
N GLY A 163 -11.37 -1.64 7.42
CA GLY A 163 -12.69 -1.14 7.82
C GLY A 163 -13.24 -0.11 6.83
N GLU A 164 -13.47 1.12 7.30
CA GLU A 164 -13.93 2.25 6.48
C GLU A 164 -12.75 3.08 5.92
N ASP A 165 -11.55 2.90 6.46
CA ASP A 165 -10.37 3.68 6.10
C ASP A 165 -9.74 3.17 4.79
N LYS A 166 -9.58 4.09 3.83
CA LYS A 166 -8.87 3.81 2.59
C LYS A 166 -7.36 3.88 2.84
N LEU A 167 -6.67 2.76 2.67
CA LEU A 167 -5.22 2.68 2.80
C LEU A 167 -4.52 3.22 1.54
N VAL A 168 -4.88 2.69 0.36
CA VAL A 168 -4.26 3.07 -0.92
C VAL A 168 -5.13 2.71 -2.12
N GLU A 169 -4.88 3.37 -3.24
CA GLU A 169 -5.37 3.01 -4.58
C GLU A 169 -4.20 2.55 -5.43
N VAL A 170 -4.25 1.31 -5.94
CA VAL A 170 -3.17 0.67 -6.69
C VAL A 170 -3.59 0.49 -8.15
N PRO A 171 -3.09 1.31 -9.10
CA PRO A 171 -3.30 1.11 -10.52
C PRO A 171 -2.60 -0.17 -10.98
N THR A 172 -3.31 -1.06 -11.66
CA THR A 172 -2.79 -2.32 -12.18
C THR A 172 -3.48 -2.72 -13.49
N VAL A 173 -3.24 -3.95 -13.95
CA VAL A 173 -3.79 -4.50 -15.19
C VAL A 173 -4.33 -5.90 -14.96
N VAL A 174 -5.55 -6.13 -15.38
CA VAL A 174 -6.10 -7.48 -15.59
C VAL A 174 -5.92 -7.82 -17.07
N LYS A 175 -5.14 -8.85 -17.37
CA LYS A 175 -4.96 -9.36 -18.75
C LYS A 175 -5.96 -10.45 -19.03
N VAL A 176 -6.92 -10.16 -19.89
CA VAL A 176 -7.90 -11.13 -20.36
C VAL A 176 -7.32 -11.86 -21.57
N LEU A 177 -7.06 -13.16 -21.38
CA LEU A 177 -6.51 -14.03 -22.41
C LEU A 177 -7.65 -14.67 -23.22
N PRO A 178 -7.50 -14.82 -24.55
CA PRO A 178 -8.49 -15.52 -25.34
C PRO A 178 -8.59 -17.00 -24.96
N VAL A 179 -9.81 -17.53 -24.94
CA VAL A 179 -10.02 -18.97 -24.84
C VAL A 179 -9.71 -19.60 -26.20
N VAL A 180 -8.57 -20.24 -26.29
CA VAL A 180 -8.21 -20.97 -27.50
C VAL A 180 -8.90 -22.33 -27.48
N LYS A 181 -9.83 -22.54 -28.40
CA LYS A 181 -10.43 -23.87 -28.61
C LYS A 181 -9.36 -24.79 -29.19
N PRO A 182 -9.07 -25.94 -28.56
CA PRO A 182 -8.12 -26.89 -29.13
C PRO A 182 -8.65 -27.31 -30.51
N THR A 183 -7.89 -27.02 -31.56
CA THR A 183 -8.13 -27.56 -32.88
C THR A 183 -7.63 -29.00 -32.87
N GLY A 184 -8.53 -29.92 -33.19
CA GLY A 184 -8.15 -31.35 -33.30
C GLY A 184 -7.01 -31.53 -34.31
N VAL A 185 -6.08 -32.45 -34.00
CA VAL A 185 -5.07 -32.91 -34.94
C VAL A 185 -5.60 -34.14 -35.64
N THR A 186 -5.69 -34.10 -36.96
CA THR A 186 -6.08 -35.27 -37.79
C THR A 186 -4.77 -35.96 -38.20
N VAL A 187 -4.64 -37.23 -37.84
CA VAL A 187 -3.49 -38.02 -38.17
C VAL A 187 -3.92 -39.32 -38.90
N LEU A 188 -3.00 -39.87 -39.70
CA LEU A 188 -3.22 -41.17 -40.30
C LEU A 188 -3.21 -42.24 -39.20
N LYS A 189 -3.98 -43.31 -39.43
CA LYS A 189 -3.93 -44.51 -38.59
C LYS A 189 -2.48 -45.00 -38.55
N ASP A 190 -2.01 -45.41 -37.37
CA ASP A 190 -0.64 -45.87 -37.14
C ASP A 190 0.47 -44.84 -37.35
N SER A 191 0.13 -43.53 -37.27
CA SER A 191 1.13 -42.44 -37.30
C SER A 191 2.05 -42.52 -36.05
N THR A 192 3.35 -42.49 -36.28
CA THR A 192 4.39 -42.46 -35.22
C THR A 192 4.74 -41.06 -34.77
N ASP A 193 4.27 -40.03 -35.48
CA ASP A 193 4.62 -38.64 -35.25
C ASP A 193 3.59 -37.83 -34.43
N LEU A 194 2.63 -38.51 -33.80
CA LEU A 194 1.51 -37.90 -33.09
C LEU A 194 1.98 -36.89 -32.04
N GLU A 195 2.99 -37.24 -31.26
CA GLU A 195 3.50 -36.35 -30.18
C GLU A 195 4.07 -35.05 -30.76
N THR A 196 4.84 -35.15 -31.84
CA THR A 196 5.41 -33.99 -32.52
C THR A 196 4.34 -33.08 -33.10
N MET A 197 3.30 -33.63 -33.72
CA MET A 197 2.20 -32.87 -34.28
C MET A 197 1.35 -32.21 -33.22
N VAL A 198 1.09 -32.86 -32.08
CA VAL A 198 0.35 -32.30 -30.96
C VAL A 198 1.16 -31.15 -30.31
N LYS A 199 2.47 -31.35 -30.12
CA LYS A 199 3.35 -30.28 -29.58
C LYS A 199 3.42 -29.08 -30.51
N ALA A 200 3.55 -29.28 -31.82
CA ALA A 200 3.55 -28.17 -32.78
C ALA A 200 2.23 -27.37 -32.74
N LYS A 201 1.09 -28.07 -32.64
CA LYS A 201 -0.21 -27.42 -32.57
C LYS A 201 -0.42 -26.68 -31.23
N ALA A 202 0.05 -27.23 -30.14
CA ALA A 202 0.04 -26.56 -28.85
C ALA A 202 0.92 -25.29 -28.86
N GLN A 203 2.09 -25.34 -29.53
CA GLN A 203 2.98 -24.19 -29.67
C GLN A 203 2.35 -23.06 -30.48
N GLU A 204 1.63 -23.37 -31.60
CA GLU A 204 0.88 -22.34 -32.34
C GLU A 204 -0.10 -21.57 -31.45
N VAL A 205 -0.75 -22.27 -30.49
CA VAL A 205 -1.66 -21.66 -29.53
C VAL A 205 -0.92 -20.74 -28.58
N VAL A 206 0.22 -21.20 -28.04
CA VAL A 206 1.07 -20.40 -27.13
C VAL A 206 1.61 -19.14 -27.84
N ASP A 207 2.04 -19.28 -29.10
CA ASP A 207 2.59 -18.18 -29.88
C ASP A 207 1.53 -17.11 -30.25
N ALA A 208 0.25 -17.50 -30.27
CA ALA A 208 -0.87 -16.60 -30.52
C ALA A 208 -1.32 -15.82 -29.27
N LEU A 209 -0.81 -16.17 -28.07
CA LEU A 209 -1.14 -15.41 -26.84
C LEU A 209 -0.52 -14.01 -26.86
N PRO A 210 -1.20 -13.00 -26.35
CA PRO A 210 -0.65 -11.65 -26.20
C PRO A 210 0.64 -11.69 -25.35
N LYS A 211 1.67 -11.00 -25.82
CA LYS A 211 2.95 -10.87 -25.08
C LYS A 211 2.91 -9.70 -24.14
#